data_01fb0257e5b40ae7213528830c74f15e
#
_entry.id   01fb0257e5b40ae7213528830c74f15e
#
_cell.length_a   1.000
_cell.length_b   1.000
_cell.length_c   1.000
_cell.angle_alpha   90.00
_cell.angle_beta   90.00
_cell.angle_gamma   90.00
#
_symmetry.space_group_name_H-M   'P 1'
#
loop_
_entity.id
_entity.type
_entity.pdbx_description
1 polymer ?
#
loop_
_entity_poly.entity_id
_entity_poly.type
_entity_poly.pdbx_seq_one_letter_code
_entity_poly.pdbx_strand_id
1 'polypeptide(L)'
;MIQAKNIKKSYDGNSILSGIDLTIEKGELVTIIGSSGAGKTTLLQILGTLDKPDSGELIINNTPVHNLNDKKISKFRNNDIGFVFQFHHLLPEFTALENVIMPGLIQ
;
A
#
# COMPACT_ATOMS: atom_id res chain seq x y z
N MET A 1 8.09 10.14 3.63
CA MET A 1 7.14 10.96 2.87
C MET A 1 6.50 10.16 1.77
N ILE A 2 5.21 10.33 1.58
CA ILE A 2 4.46 9.67 0.50
C ILE A 2 3.82 10.73 -0.37
N GLN A 3 4.03 10.64 -1.68
CA GLN A 3 3.40 11.52 -2.66
C GLN A 3 2.66 10.68 -3.68
N ALA A 4 1.35 10.84 -3.74
CA ALA A 4 0.49 10.21 -4.73
C ALA A 4 -0.09 11.30 -5.63
N LYS A 5 0.05 11.13 -6.94
CA LYS A 5 -0.45 12.10 -7.92
C LYS A 5 -1.31 11.41 -8.95
N ASN A 6 -2.54 11.89 -9.07
CA ASN A 6 -3.49 11.44 -10.10
C ASN A 6 -3.65 9.92 -10.13
N ILE A 7 -3.77 9.30 -8.97
CA ILE A 7 -3.91 7.86 -8.86
C ILE A 7 -5.30 7.45 -9.34
N LYS A 8 -5.32 6.56 -10.32
CA LYS A 8 -6.56 6.01 -10.88
C LYS A 8 -6.54 4.49 -10.77
N LYS A 9 -7.67 3.92 -10.43
CA LYS A 9 -7.84 2.46 -10.35
C LYS A 9 -9.29 2.11 -10.67
N SER A 10 -9.45 1.10 -11.50
CA SER A 10 -10.77 0.56 -11.83
C SER A 10 -10.75 -0.96 -11.82
N TYR A 11 -11.91 -1.57 -11.57
CA TYR A 11 -12.10 -3.01 -11.62
C TYR A 11 -13.35 -3.29 -12.47
N ASP A 12 -13.22 -4.17 -13.44
CA ASP A 12 -14.33 -4.58 -14.32
C ASP A 12 -15.10 -3.39 -14.93
N GLY A 13 -14.35 -2.35 -15.36
CA GLY A 13 -14.92 -1.16 -15.96
C GLY A 13 -15.50 -0.16 -14.98
N ASN A 14 -15.47 -0.46 -13.68
CA ASN A 14 -15.95 0.46 -12.64
C ASN A 14 -14.78 1.22 -12.03
N SER A 15 -14.82 2.55 -12.13
CA SER A 15 -13.80 3.40 -11.52
C SER A 15 -13.93 3.42 -10.01
N ILE A 16 -12.88 3.00 -9.32
CA ILE A 16 -12.81 3.02 -7.85
C ILE A 16 -12.06 4.27 -7.38
N LEU A 17 -10.96 4.61 -8.04
CA LEU A 17 -10.20 5.83 -7.78
C LEU A 17 -10.12 6.63 -9.06
N SER A 18 -10.51 7.91 -9.01
CA SER A 18 -10.69 8.75 -10.20
C SER A 18 -9.70 9.92 -10.25
N GLY A 19 -8.49 9.71 -9.77
CA GLY A 19 -7.48 10.76 -9.77
C GLY A 19 -7.27 11.31 -8.36
N ILE A 20 -6.62 10.54 -7.52
CA ILE A 20 -6.37 10.92 -6.12
C ILE A 20 -5.00 11.57 -6.03
N ASP A 21 -4.96 12.75 -5.41
CA ASP A 21 -3.73 13.45 -5.05
C ASP A 21 -3.60 13.47 -3.54
N LEU A 22 -2.44 13.05 -3.03
CA LEU A 22 -2.21 12.97 -1.61
C LEU A 22 -0.72 13.13 -1.31
N THR A 23 -0.40 13.91 -0.27
CA THR A 23 0.95 14.04 0.24
C THR A 23 0.95 13.81 1.73
N ILE A 24 1.81 12.89 2.20
CA ILE A 24 1.98 12.60 3.61
C ILE A 24 3.43 12.88 3.97
N GLU A 25 3.62 13.82 4.90
CA GLU A 25 4.95 14.22 5.36
C GLU A 25 5.48 13.23 6.41
N LYS A 26 6.79 13.24 6.58
CA LYS A 26 7.44 12.42 7.60
C LYS A 26 6.89 12.75 9.00
N GLY A 27 6.54 11.71 9.75
CA GLY A 27 6.01 11.87 11.11
C GLY A 27 4.54 12.23 11.17
N GLU A 28 3.88 12.42 10.04
CA GLU A 28 2.47 12.78 9.99
C GLU A 28 1.57 11.57 10.15
N LEU A 29 0.49 11.72 10.93
CA LEU A 29 -0.55 10.71 11.06
C LEU A 29 -1.74 11.13 10.21
N VAL A 30 -2.13 10.29 9.26
CA VAL A 30 -3.21 10.58 8.34
C VAL A 30 -4.30 9.52 8.46
N THR A 31 -5.55 9.97 8.51
CA THR A 31 -6.73 9.10 8.55
C THR A 31 -7.52 9.28 7.27
N ILE A 32 -7.89 8.17 6.64
CA ILE A 32 -8.74 8.18 5.45
C ILE A 32 -10.17 7.93 5.91
N ILE A 33 -11.03 8.93 5.70
CA ILE A 33 -12.42 8.91 6.14
C ILE A 33 -13.33 8.88 4.91
N GLY A 34 -14.42 8.15 5.00
CA GLY A 34 -15.43 8.09 3.93
C GLY A 34 -16.41 6.97 4.20
N SER A 35 -17.46 6.90 3.37
CA SER A 35 -18.41 5.80 3.45
C SER A 35 -17.71 4.47 3.18
N SER A 36 -18.24 3.39 3.74
CA SER A 36 -17.69 2.05 3.51
C SER A 36 -17.75 1.73 2.02
N GLY A 37 -16.68 1.12 1.51
CA GLY A 37 -16.58 0.76 0.11
C GLY A 37 -15.18 0.37 -0.26
N ALA A 38 -14.98 -0.09 -1.50
CA ALA A 38 -13.71 -0.61 -1.98
C ALA A 38 -12.63 0.48 -2.09
N GLY A 39 -13.02 1.76 -2.22
CA GLY A 39 -12.06 2.83 -2.49
C GLY A 39 -11.03 3.06 -1.40
N LYS A 40 -11.44 3.04 -0.13
CA LYS A 40 -10.49 3.25 0.98
C LYS A 40 -9.48 2.13 1.06
N THR A 41 -9.94 0.89 0.99
CA THR A 41 -9.06 -0.28 1.03
C THR A 41 -8.15 -0.30 -0.19
N THR A 42 -8.69 -0.01 -1.36
CA THR A 42 -7.91 0.04 -2.60
C THR A 42 -6.80 1.09 -2.52
N LEU A 43 -7.12 2.28 -2.03
CA LEU A 43 -6.11 3.34 -1.87
C LEU A 43 -5.01 2.92 -0.90
N LEU A 44 -5.36 2.32 0.23
CA LEU A 44 -4.38 1.84 1.20
C LEU A 44 -3.49 0.75 0.62
N GLN A 45 -4.05 -0.16 -0.17
CA GLN A 45 -3.28 -1.20 -0.82
C GLN A 45 -2.30 -0.63 -1.85
N ILE A 46 -2.70 0.38 -2.58
CA ILE A 46 -1.82 1.05 -3.55
C ILE A 46 -0.71 1.82 -2.83
N LEU A 47 -1.05 2.59 -1.79
CA LEU A 47 -0.05 3.32 -1.00
C LEU A 47 0.93 2.37 -0.31
N GLY A 48 0.48 1.19 0.06
CA GLY A 48 1.31 0.16 0.65
C GLY A 48 2.02 -0.74 -0.35
N THR A 49 1.90 -0.48 -1.64
CA THR A 49 2.52 -1.24 -2.74
C THR A 49 2.02 -2.68 -2.88
N LEU A 50 0.90 -3.01 -2.24
CA LEU A 50 0.27 -4.34 -2.39
C LEU A 50 -0.51 -4.45 -3.70
N ASP A 51 -0.90 -3.33 -4.27
CA ASP A 51 -1.57 -3.26 -5.57
C ASP A 51 -0.96 -2.12 -6.36
N LYS A 52 -1.14 -2.16 -7.68
CA LYS A 52 -0.62 -1.13 -8.58
C LYS A 52 -1.77 -0.23 -9.05
N PRO A 53 -1.55 1.09 -9.15
CA PRO A 53 -2.54 1.96 -9.79
C PRO A 53 -2.59 1.67 -11.29
N ASP A 54 -3.74 1.91 -11.91
CA ASP A 54 -3.86 1.83 -13.36
C ASP A 54 -3.09 2.97 -14.04
N SER A 55 -3.07 4.13 -13.38
CA SER A 55 -2.29 5.28 -13.82
C SER A 55 -1.99 6.17 -12.64
N GLY A 56 -1.12 7.17 -12.85
CA GLY A 56 -0.68 8.10 -11.82
C GLY A 56 0.72 7.78 -11.33
N GLU A 57 1.18 8.58 -10.39
CA GLU A 57 2.53 8.49 -9.85
C GLU A 57 2.47 8.30 -8.35
N LEU A 58 3.30 7.38 -7.84
CA LEU A 58 3.45 7.13 -6.41
C LEU A 58 4.93 7.17 -6.06
N ILE A 59 5.30 8.11 -5.19
CA ILE A 59 6.67 8.28 -4.73
C ILE A 59 6.69 8.10 -3.22
N ILE A 60 7.51 7.18 -2.73
CA ILE A 60 7.65 6.89 -1.30
C ILE A 60 9.12 7.05 -0.95
N ASN A 61 9.43 7.95 0.00
CA ASN A 61 10.79 8.24 0.43
C ASN A 61 11.73 8.49 -0.76
N ASN A 62 11.28 9.33 -1.69
CA ASN A 62 11.99 9.72 -2.91
C ASN A 62 12.17 8.59 -3.92
N THR A 63 11.51 7.45 -3.73
CA THR A 63 11.57 6.33 -4.66
C THR A 63 10.28 6.28 -5.48
N PRO A 64 10.36 6.36 -6.82
CA PRO A 64 9.17 6.26 -7.67
C PRO A 64 8.74 4.80 -7.81
N VAL A 65 7.97 4.32 -6.84
CA VAL A 65 7.61 2.89 -6.74
C VAL A 65 6.76 2.40 -7.90
N HIS A 66 6.06 3.30 -8.59
CA HIS A 66 5.24 2.95 -9.76
C HIS A 66 6.10 2.45 -10.95
N ASN A 67 7.40 2.73 -10.94
CA ASN A 67 8.33 2.30 -11.99
C ASN A 67 9.10 1.02 -11.63
N LEU A 68 8.91 0.48 -10.43
CA LEU A 68 9.63 -0.71 -10.00
C LEU A 68 8.97 -1.98 -10.54
N ASN A 69 9.80 -2.98 -10.91
CA ASN A 69 9.28 -4.29 -11.26
C ASN A 69 8.85 -5.05 -9.99
N ASP A 70 8.22 -6.22 -10.17
CA ASP A 70 7.66 -6.97 -9.05
C ASP A 70 8.70 -7.36 -8.00
N LYS A 71 9.90 -7.74 -8.45
CA LYS A 71 10.98 -8.12 -7.53
C LYS A 71 11.46 -6.94 -6.70
N LYS A 72 11.66 -5.79 -7.33
CA LYS A 72 12.12 -4.58 -6.65
C LYS A 72 11.06 -4.02 -5.73
N ILE A 73 9.80 -4.07 -6.13
CA ILE A 73 8.69 -3.61 -5.30
C ILE A 73 8.53 -4.48 -4.05
N SER A 74 8.68 -5.79 -4.18
CA SER A 74 8.61 -6.69 -3.03
C SER A 74 9.72 -6.40 -2.03
N LYS A 75 10.92 -6.16 -2.51
CA LYS A 75 12.06 -5.81 -1.65
C LYS A 75 11.83 -4.46 -0.97
N PHE A 76 11.35 -3.47 -1.70
CA PHE A 76 11.04 -2.15 -1.16
C PHE A 76 9.98 -2.25 -0.06
N ARG A 77 8.88 -2.96 -0.31
CA ARG A 77 7.81 -3.14 0.66
C ARG A 77 8.31 -3.79 1.94
N ASN A 78 9.14 -4.82 1.80
CA ASN A 78 9.67 -5.54 2.95
C ASN A 78 10.58 -4.67 3.82
N ASN A 79 11.31 -3.74 3.23
CA ASN A 79 12.27 -2.89 3.94
C ASN A 79 11.64 -1.59 4.49
N ASP A 80 10.68 -1.02 3.79
CA ASP A 80 10.22 0.35 4.06
C ASP A 80 8.78 0.44 4.54
N ILE A 81 7.97 -0.62 4.42
CA ILE A 81 6.55 -0.56 4.70
C ILE A 81 6.13 -1.62 5.70
N GLY A 82 5.34 -1.19 6.71
CA GLY A 82 4.67 -2.10 7.62
C GLY A 82 3.16 -2.03 7.41
N PHE A 83 2.49 -3.17 7.51
CA PHE A 83 1.04 -3.27 7.30
C PHE A 83 0.36 -3.86 8.52
N VAL A 84 -0.79 -3.28 8.87
CA VAL A 84 -1.70 -3.85 9.86
C VAL A 84 -3.04 -4.08 9.15
N PHE A 85 -3.44 -5.34 9.06
CA PHE A 85 -4.66 -5.70 8.35
C PHE A 85 -5.87 -5.65 9.26
N GLN A 86 -7.04 -5.32 8.69
CA GLN A 86 -8.30 -5.31 9.41
C GLN A 86 -8.66 -6.72 9.90
N PHE A 87 -8.41 -7.73 9.08
CA PHE A 87 -8.57 -9.13 9.44
C PHE A 87 -7.20 -9.72 9.73
N HIS A 88 -7.11 -10.58 10.74
CA HIS A 88 -5.84 -11.17 11.16
C HIS A 88 -5.33 -12.13 10.08
N HIS A 89 -4.33 -11.71 9.32
CA HIS A 89 -3.65 -12.58 8.35
C HIS A 89 -2.51 -13.34 9.01
N LEU A 90 -2.79 -13.87 10.21
CA LEU A 90 -1.83 -14.63 10.99
C LEU A 90 -1.91 -16.10 10.62
N LEU A 91 -0.76 -16.76 10.62
CA LEU A 91 -0.68 -18.20 10.39
C LEU A 91 -1.01 -18.91 11.71
N PRO A 92 -2.09 -19.70 11.77
CA PRO A 92 -2.54 -20.25 13.05
C PRO A 92 -1.59 -21.28 13.66
N GLU A 93 -0.75 -21.91 12.85
CA GLU A 93 0.25 -22.88 13.31
C GLU A 93 1.53 -22.25 13.84
N PHE A 94 1.66 -20.91 13.78
CA PHE A 94 2.82 -20.18 14.28
C PHE A 94 2.47 -19.33 15.49
N THR A 95 3.49 -19.06 16.31
CA THR A 95 3.33 -18.15 17.46
C THR A 95 3.14 -16.71 16.97
N ALA A 96 2.69 -15.82 17.87
CA ALA A 96 2.56 -14.40 17.56
C ALA A 96 3.90 -13.81 17.08
N LEU A 97 5.00 -14.17 17.75
CA LEU A 97 6.33 -13.68 17.37
C LEU A 97 6.71 -14.13 15.96
N GLU A 98 6.46 -15.42 15.64
CA GLU A 98 6.76 -15.95 14.32
C GLU A 98 5.98 -15.22 13.22
N ASN A 99 4.71 -14.90 13.46
CA ASN A 99 3.91 -14.14 12.50
C ASN A 99 4.47 -12.73 12.28
N VAL A 100 4.98 -12.09 13.33
CA VAL A 100 5.54 -10.73 13.23
C VAL A 100 6.84 -10.74 12.45
N ILE A 101 7.72 -11.72 12.63
CA ILE A 101 9.02 -11.77 11.97
C ILE A 101 8.98 -12.39 10.58
N MET A 102 7.90 -13.11 10.22
CA MET A 102 7.81 -13.82 8.94
C MET A 102 8.13 -12.93 7.73
N PRO A 103 7.61 -11.70 7.61
CA PRO A 103 7.97 -10.84 6.49
C PRO A 103 9.47 -10.57 6.38
N GLY A 104 10.18 -10.47 7.51
CA GLY A 104 11.63 -10.30 7.53
C GLY A 104 12.38 -11.51 7.03
N LEU A 105 11.85 -12.72 7.27
CA LEU A 105 12.47 -13.98 6.83
C LEU A 105 12.33 -14.20 5.32
N ILE A 106 11.36 -13.57 4.67
CA ILE A 106 11.10 -13.69 3.23
C ILE A 106 11.93 -12.71 2.40
N GLN A 107 12.64 -11.85 3.05
CA GLN A 107 13.41 -10.77 2.45
C GLN A 107 14.41 -11.21 1.36
#